data_edc569675ae015b804e1a16ff2937af9
#
_entry.id   edc569675ae015b804e1a16ff2937af9
#
_cell.length_a   1.000
_cell.length_b   1.000
_cell.length_c   1.000
_cell.angle_alpha   90.00
_cell.angle_beta   90.00
_cell.angle_gamma   90.00
#
_symmetry.space_group_name_H-M   'P 1'
#
loop_
_entity.id
_entity.type
_entity.pdbx_description
1 polymer ?
#
loop_
_entity_poly.entity_id
_entity_poly.type
_entity_poly.pdbx_seq_one_letter_code
_entity_poly.pdbx_strand_id
1 'polypeptide(L)'
;MYSYFRGQVTEIHATHIIFEVNQVGYRIKVPNPYQFELNIPLTTIYLHYHIREDAQELFGFITHEERDMFENLINVKGLGPKGALAILAYSTPIEIIHALNNANTTFFNQFPGIGPKLSQQIILDLKGKLNFDDNLKDPQVNEKINNIIIALKSLGYNSQEIKIATKDLNLTNETPLSSAVKEALKRLKKN
;
A
#
# COMPACT_ATOMS: atom_id res chain seq x y z
N MET A 1 18.26 12.76 0.82
CA MET A 1 17.31 11.70 0.48
C MET A 1 16.07 11.91 1.33
N TYR A 2 14.88 11.81 0.74
CA TYR A 2 13.61 12.06 1.43
C TYR A 2 12.90 10.73 1.67
N SER A 3 12.46 10.44 2.90
CA SER A 3 11.72 9.23 3.25
C SER A 3 10.20 9.46 3.27
N TYR A 4 9.79 10.62 3.72
CA TYR A 4 8.39 11.06 3.71
C TYR A 4 8.31 12.58 3.79
N PHE A 5 7.19 13.13 3.37
CA PHE A 5 6.79 14.49 3.68
C PHE A 5 5.52 14.50 4.53
N ARG A 6 5.35 15.57 5.30
CA ARG A 6 4.13 15.87 6.03
C ARG A 6 3.70 17.29 5.69
N GLY A 7 2.52 17.42 5.11
CA GLY A 7 2.02 18.68 4.58
C GLY A 7 0.62 18.54 4.01
N GLN A 8 0.35 19.13 2.87
CA GLN A 8 -0.96 19.08 2.20
C GLN A 8 -0.80 19.02 0.68
N VAL A 9 -1.79 18.43 0.01
CA VAL A 9 -1.89 18.47 -1.46
C VAL A 9 -2.54 19.78 -1.86
N THR A 10 -1.88 20.58 -2.68
CA THR A 10 -2.40 21.86 -3.18
C THR A 10 -2.93 21.80 -4.61
N GLU A 11 -2.42 20.86 -5.41
CA GLU A 11 -2.88 20.64 -6.78
C GLU A 11 -2.88 19.15 -7.14
N ILE A 12 -3.86 18.73 -7.95
CA ILE A 12 -3.97 17.39 -8.50
C ILE A 12 -3.92 17.46 -10.02
N HIS A 13 -2.97 16.80 -10.64
CA HIS A 13 -2.83 16.67 -12.09
C HIS A 13 -2.94 15.20 -12.52
N ALA A 14 -3.11 14.93 -13.80
CA ALA A 14 -3.30 13.59 -14.32
C ALA A 14 -2.16 12.59 -14.04
N THR A 15 -0.93 13.07 -13.78
CA THR A 15 0.27 12.22 -13.60
C THR A 15 1.05 12.50 -12.32
N HIS A 16 0.67 13.52 -11.58
CA HIS A 16 1.38 13.96 -10.38
C HIS A 16 0.49 14.85 -9.51
N ILE A 17 0.91 15.06 -8.29
CA ILE A 17 0.35 16.05 -7.37
C ILE A 17 1.40 17.12 -7.06
N ILE A 18 0.94 18.30 -6.64
CA ILE A 18 1.79 19.27 -5.94
C ILE A 18 1.52 19.11 -4.45
N PHE A 19 2.58 18.77 -3.72
CA PHE A 19 2.52 18.57 -2.28
C PHE A 19 3.31 19.67 -1.58
N GLU A 20 2.63 20.45 -0.76
CA GLU A 20 3.22 21.60 -0.07
C GLU A 20 3.74 21.21 1.32
N VAL A 21 4.99 21.57 1.58
CA VAL A 21 5.65 21.46 2.88
C VAL A 21 6.34 22.79 3.18
N ASN A 22 5.97 23.43 4.28
CA ASN A 22 6.57 24.70 4.69
C ASN A 22 6.57 25.77 3.57
N GLN A 23 5.46 25.94 2.86
CA GLN A 23 5.26 26.88 1.75
C GLN A 23 6.12 26.59 0.50
N VAL A 24 6.67 25.37 0.39
CA VAL A 24 7.38 24.89 -0.79
C VAL A 24 6.57 23.77 -1.44
N GLY A 25 6.18 23.97 -2.71
CA GLY A 25 5.44 22.97 -3.50
C GLY A 25 6.38 21.98 -4.19
N TYR A 26 6.26 20.72 -3.86
CA TYR A 26 6.99 19.61 -4.48
C TYR A 26 6.12 18.89 -5.50
N ARG A 27 6.64 18.74 -6.73
CA ARG A 27 5.99 17.90 -7.74
C ARG A 27 6.31 16.45 -7.45
N ILE A 28 5.27 15.65 -7.15
CA ILE A 28 5.42 14.25 -6.78
C ILE A 28 4.59 13.40 -7.74
N LYS A 29 5.24 12.45 -8.43
CA LYS A 29 4.56 11.43 -9.24
C LYS A 29 3.97 10.37 -8.32
N VAL A 30 2.71 10.03 -8.53
CA VAL A 30 1.99 9.07 -7.69
C VAL A 30 1.28 8.03 -8.58
N PRO A 31 0.98 6.81 -8.07
CA PRO A 31 0.29 5.79 -8.84
C PRO A 31 -1.08 6.27 -9.32
N ASN A 32 -1.88 6.83 -8.42
CA ASN A 32 -3.21 7.38 -8.71
C ASN A 32 -3.36 8.76 -8.04
N PRO A 33 -3.25 9.87 -8.79
CA PRO A 33 -3.40 11.21 -8.23
C PRO A 33 -4.78 11.49 -7.62
N TYR A 34 -5.83 10.86 -8.15
CA TYR A 34 -7.22 11.14 -7.76
C TYR A 34 -7.65 10.48 -6.44
N GLN A 35 -6.78 9.69 -5.82
CA GLN A 35 -7.01 9.19 -4.46
C GLN A 35 -6.59 10.19 -3.37
N PHE A 36 -5.96 11.31 -3.74
CA PHE A 36 -5.57 12.37 -2.82
C PHE A 36 -6.66 13.42 -2.73
N GLU A 37 -6.82 13.99 -1.55
CA GLU A 37 -7.75 15.11 -1.30
C GLU A 37 -6.98 16.42 -1.15
N LEU A 38 -7.57 17.51 -1.68
CA LEU A 38 -6.96 18.83 -1.63
C LEU A 38 -7.04 19.43 -0.23
N ASN A 39 -5.98 20.11 0.18
CA ASN A 39 -5.92 20.95 1.38
C ASN A 39 -6.24 20.22 2.70
N ILE A 40 -6.04 18.91 2.75
CA ILE A 40 -6.08 18.16 4.01
C ILE A 40 -4.76 18.37 4.75
N PRO A 41 -4.76 19.09 5.89
CA PRO A 41 -3.54 19.38 6.62
C PRO A 41 -2.92 18.12 7.26
N LEU A 42 -1.60 18.13 7.42
CA LEU A 42 -0.83 17.07 8.06
C LEU A 42 -0.94 15.70 7.37
N THR A 43 -1.30 15.69 6.09
CA THR A 43 -1.22 14.49 5.25
C THR A 43 0.25 14.02 5.20
N THR A 44 0.46 12.73 5.36
CA THR A 44 1.79 12.12 5.20
C THR A 44 1.85 11.41 3.86
N ILE A 45 2.92 11.64 3.10
CA ILE A 45 3.22 10.94 1.85
C ILE A 45 4.62 10.32 1.95
N TYR A 46 4.71 9.01 1.67
CA TYR A 46 5.97 8.27 1.68
C TYR A 46 6.67 8.41 0.33
N LEU A 47 7.98 8.60 0.35
CA LEU A 47 8.70 9.03 -0.83
C LEU A 47 9.79 8.06 -1.25
N HIS A 48 9.93 7.93 -2.57
CA HIS A 48 11.13 7.44 -3.22
C HIS A 48 11.74 8.56 -4.06
N TYR A 49 13.00 8.90 -3.79
CA TYR A 49 13.73 9.91 -4.56
C TYR A 49 14.61 9.20 -5.59
N HIS A 50 14.20 9.30 -6.84
CA HIS A 50 14.87 8.68 -7.97
C HIS A 50 15.82 9.65 -8.64
N ILE A 51 17.11 9.34 -8.63
CA ILE A 51 18.16 10.17 -9.20
C ILE A 51 18.76 9.41 -10.39
N ARG A 52 18.88 10.10 -11.52
CA ARG A 52 19.61 9.69 -12.72
C ARG A 52 20.53 10.83 -13.15
N GLU A 53 21.40 10.58 -14.10
CA GLU A 53 22.30 11.60 -14.64
C GLU A 53 21.56 12.80 -15.22
N ASP A 54 20.40 12.57 -15.82
CA ASP A 54 19.58 13.54 -16.54
C ASP A 54 18.27 13.94 -15.83
N ALA A 55 17.92 13.32 -14.71
CA ALA A 55 16.66 13.57 -14.04
C ALA A 55 16.69 13.31 -12.52
N GLN A 56 15.95 14.14 -11.81
CA GLN A 56 15.66 13.97 -10.39
C GLN A 56 14.14 13.99 -10.21
N GLU A 57 13.58 12.88 -9.73
CA GLU A 57 12.14 12.70 -9.64
C GLU A 57 11.73 12.23 -8.24
N LEU A 58 10.64 12.79 -7.73
CA LEU A 58 9.99 12.30 -6.52
C LEU A 58 8.80 11.42 -6.90
N PHE A 59 8.76 10.24 -6.30
CA PHE A 59 7.63 9.33 -6.35
C PHE A 59 7.01 9.25 -4.96
N GLY A 60 5.69 9.31 -4.87
CA GLY A 60 4.97 9.34 -3.60
C GLY A 60 3.88 8.30 -3.49
N PHE A 61 3.67 7.82 -2.27
CA PHE A 61 2.78 6.72 -1.94
C PHE A 61 2.02 7.02 -0.65
N ILE A 62 0.81 6.51 -0.53
CA ILE A 62 -0.01 6.72 0.67
C ILE A 62 0.51 5.88 1.84
N THR A 63 1.05 4.69 1.55
CA THR A 63 1.55 3.77 2.57
C THR A 63 3.03 3.43 2.37
N HIS A 64 3.69 2.94 3.43
CA HIS A 64 5.06 2.43 3.31
C HIS A 64 5.12 1.21 2.38
N GLU A 65 4.12 0.35 2.47
CA GLU A 65 4.04 -0.90 1.72
C GLU A 65 4.00 -0.63 0.22
N GLU A 66 3.25 0.40 -0.21
CA GLU A 66 3.25 0.84 -1.61
C GLU A 66 4.62 1.33 -2.05
N ARG A 67 5.29 2.16 -1.22
CA ARG A 67 6.65 2.64 -1.51
C ARG A 67 7.64 1.49 -1.60
N ASP A 68 7.62 0.59 -0.62
CA ASP A 68 8.54 -0.55 -0.56
C ASP A 68 8.30 -1.50 -1.73
N MET A 69 7.04 -1.72 -2.13
CA MET A 69 6.69 -2.46 -3.33
C MET A 69 7.21 -1.78 -4.59
N PHE A 70 7.06 -0.45 -4.71
CA PHE A 70 7.60 0.31 -5.82
C PHE A 70 9.13 0.15 -5.93
N GLU A 71 9.85 0.26 -4.81
CA GLU A 71 11.30 0.10 -4.77
C GLU A 71 11.74 -1.31 -5.19
N ASN A 72 11.00 -2.34 -4.79
CA ASN A 72 11.25 -3.70 -5.24
C ASN A 72 11.00 -3.86 -6.75
N LEU A 73 9.90 -3.30 -7.25
CA LEU A 73 9.55 -3.38 -8.67
C LEU A 73 10.60 -2.70 -9.57
N ILE A 74 11.09 -1.50 -9.22
CA ILE A 74 12.09 -0.79 -10.03
C ILE A 74 13.47 -1.46 -10.04
N ASN A 75 13.75 -2.36 -9.09
CA ASN A 75 14.97 -3.16 -9.07
C ASN A 75 14.93 -4.34 -10.04
N VAL A 76 13.75 -4.66 -10.59
CA VAL A 76 13.62 -5.70 -11.62
C VAL A 76 14.21 -5.22 -12.95
N LYS A 77 15.10 -6.04 -13.54
CA LYS A 77 15.73 -5.68 -14.81
C LYS A 77 14.68 -5.49 -15.91
N GLY A 78 14.65 -4.28 -16.47
CA GLY A 78 13.72 -3.92 -17.55
C GLY A 78 12.41 -3.29 -17.09
N LEU A 79 12.14 -3.23 -15.78
CA LEU A 79 10.98 -2.53 -15.23
C LEU A 79 11.42 -1.19 -14.64
N GLY A 80 11.07 -0.11 -15.32
CA GLY A 80 11.36 1.24 -14.83
C GLY A 80 10.23 1.83 -13.96
N PRO A 81 10.45 3.04 -13.41
CA PRO A 81 9.48 3.69 -12.54
C PRO A 81 8.08 3.85 -13.14
N LYS A 82 7.99 4.14 -14.45
CA LYS A 82 6.70 4.27 -15.15
C LYS A 82 5.89 2.97 -15.14
N GLY A 83 6.55 1.83 -15.37
CA GLY A 83 5.90 0.53 -15.32
C GLY A 83 5.50 0.13 -13.90
N ALA A 84 6.35 0.40 -12.91
CA ALA A 84 6.06 0.16 -11.50
C ALA A 84 4.86 0.99 -11.01
N LEU A 85 4.79 2.29 -11.39
CA LEU A 85 3.60 3.12 -11.09
C LEU A 85 2.34 2.56 -11.76
N ALA A 86 2.43 2.08 -13.01
CA ALA A 86 1.27 1.51 -13.71
C ALA A 86 0.73 0.26 -12.99
N ILE A 87 1.60 -0.59 -12.44
CA ILE A 87 1.17 -1.74 -11.63
C ILE A 87 0.45 -1.25 -10.36
N LEU A 88 1.06 -0.32 -9.61
CA LEU A 88 0.53 0.17 -8.33
C LEU A 88 -0.72 1.07 -8.49
N ALA A 89 -0.97 1.62 -9.69
CA ALA A 89 -2.19 2.38 -9.96
C ALA A 89 -3.46 1.51 -9.97
N TYR A 90 -3.32 0.21 -10.24
CA TYR A 90 -4.44 -0.73 -10.39
C TYR A 90 -4.37 -1.93 -9.45
N SER A 91 -3.33 -2.03 -8.62
CA SER A 91 -3.11 -3.19 -7.76
C SER A 91 -2.49 -2.80 -6.44
N THR A 92 -2.97 -3.43 -5.40
CA THR A 92 -2.40 -3.32 -4.05
C THR A 92 -1.12 -4.16 -3.92
N PRO A 93 -0.22 -3.83 -2.98
CA PRO A 93 0.94 -4.67 -2.66
C PRO A 93 0.59 -6.14 -2.40
N ILE A 94 -0.55 -6.41 -1.76
CA ILE A 94 -1.02 -7.77 -1.44
C ILE A 94 -1.37 -8.54 -2.72
N GLU A 95 -2.10 -7.92 -3.65
CA GLU A 95 -2.45 -8.54 -4.93
C GLU A 95 -1.21 -8.85 -5.77
N ILE A 96 -0.21 -7.96 -5.74
CA ILE A 96 1.07 -8.16 -6.41
C ILE A 96 1.79 -9.37 -5.80
N ILE A 97 1.90 -9.46 -4.47
CA ILE A 97 2.53 -10.60 -3.78
C ILE A 97 1.80 -11.91 -4.09
N HIS A 98 0.48 -11.89 -4.08
CA HIS A 98 -0.32 -13.06 -4.43
C HIS A 98 -0.05 -13.52 -5.87
N ALA A 99 0.03 -12.59 -6.82
CA ALA A 99 0.38 -12.90 -8.21
C ALA A 99 1.80 -13.46 -8.35
N LEU A 100 2.77 -12.92 -7.59
CA LEU A 100 4.14 -13.42 -7.54
C LEU A 100 4.23 -14.84 -7.00
N ASN A 101 3.57 -15.11 -5.87
CA ASN A 101 3.58 -16.42 -5.22
C ASN A 101 2.97 -17.51 -6.11
N ASN A 102 1.90 -17.17 -6.83
CA ASN A 102 1.21 -18.06 -7.77
C ASN A 102 1.85 -18.09 -9.17
N ALA A 103 2.98 -17.40 -9.39
CA ALA A 103 3.64 -17.26 -10.69
C ALA A 103 2.67 -16.83 -11.81
N ASN A 104 1.75 -15.91 -11.49
CA ASN A 104 0.69 -15.45 -12.40
C ASN A 104 1.23 -14.40 -13.38
N THR A 105 1.77 -14.85 -14.51
CA THR A 105 2.26 -13.94 -15.57
C THR A 105 1.14 -13.13 -16.22
N THR A 106 -0.08 -13.67 -16.31
CA THR A 106 -1.24 -12.98 -16.90
C THR A 106 -1.58 -11.72 -16.13
N PHE A 107 -1.45 -11.75 -14.80
CA PHE A 107 -1.63 -10.57 -13.96
C PHE A 107 -0.71 -9.42 -14.36
N PHE A 108 0.56 -9.70 -14.63
CA PHE A 108 1.52 -8.66 -15.00
C PHE A 108 1.39 -8.23 -16.47
N ASN A 109 0.99 -9.14 -17.37
CA ASN A 109 0.85 -8.84 -18.79
C ASN A 109 -0.27 -7.82 -19.12
N GLN A 110 -1.22 -7.60 -18.19
CA GLN A 110 -2.31 -6.64 -18.41
C GLN A 110 -1.85 -5.18 -18.34
N PHE A 111 -0.68 -4.91 -17.74
CA PHE A 111 -0.19 -3.54 -17.57
C PHE A 111 0.56 -3.04 -18.81
N PRO A 112 0.36 -1.77 -19.21
CA PRO A 112 1.00 -1.18 -20.38
C PRO A 112 2.53 -1.27 -20.30
N GLY A 113 3.16 -1.78 -21.36
CA GLY A 113 4.61 -1.91 -21.47
C GLY A 113 5.19 -3.14 -20.74
N ILE A 114 4.36 -4.01 -20.19
CA ILE A 114 4.78 -5.25 -19.53
C ILE A 114 4.33 -6.44 -20.38
N GLY A 115 5.26 -6.99 -21.16
CA GLY A 115 5.02 -8.18 -21.98
C GLY A 115 5.41 -9.48 -21.26
N PRO A 116 5.19 -10.65 -21.91
CA PRO A 116 5.44 -11.96 -21.30
C PRO A 116 6.85 -12.16 -20.75
N LYS A 117 7.87 -11.64 -21.45
CA LYS A 117 9.27 -11.74 -21.01
C LYS A 117 9.52 -10.96 -19.73
N LEU A 118 8.99 -9.74 -19.63
CA LEU A 118 9.16 -8.91 -18.45
C LEU A 118 8.33 -9.44 -17.27
N SER A 119 7.14 -9.97 -17.52
CA SER A 119 6.31 -10.61 -16.49
C SER A 119 7.00 -11.82 -15.85
N GLN A 120 7.64 -12.65 -16.66
CA GLN A 120 8.45 -13.76 -16.17
C GLN A 120 9.64 -13.26 -15.35
N GLN A 121 10.30 -12.18 -15.80
CA GLN A 121 11.42 -11.57 -15.07
C GLN A 121 10.99 -11.02 -13.72
N ILE A 122 9.84 -10.33 -13.66
CA ILE A 122 9.26 -9.82 -12.40
C ILE A 122 9.06 -10.98 -11.39
N ILE A 123 8.45 -12.06 -11.85
CA ILE A 123 8.23 -13.24 -11.01
C ILE A 123 9.56 -13.86 -10.56
N LEU A 124 10.51 -14.05 -11.47
CA LEU A 124 11.81 -14.66 -11.17
C LEU A 124 12.60 -13.83 -10.13
N ASP A 125 12.58 -12.51 -10.29
CA ASP A 125 13.37 -11.62 -9.42
C ASP A 125 12.75 -11.41 -8.05
N LEU A 126 11.42 -11.42 -7.93
CA LEU A 126 10.71 -11.02 -6.71
C LEU A 126 10.06 -12.18 -5.95
N LYS A 127 9.76 -13.30 -6.58
CA LYS A 127 9.12 -14.45 -5.91
C LYS A 127 9.98 -14.95 -4.75
N GLY A 128 9.37 -15.03 -3.56
CA GLY A 128 10.02 -15.49 -2.33
C GLY A 128 10.99 -14.50 -1.68
N LYS A 129 11.16 -13.30 -2.26
CA LYS A 129 12.00 -12.23 -1.68
C LYS A 129 11.19 -11.18 -0.93
N LEU A 130 9.90 -11.08 -1.22
CA LEU A 130 8.98 -10.13 -0.60
C LEU A 130 8.27 -10.82 0.56
N ASN A 131 8.85 -10.75 1.74
CA ASN A 131 8.18 -11.01 2.99
C ASN A 131 7.74 -9.66 3.54
N PHE A 132 6.57 -9.18 3.13
CA PHE A 132 5.89 -8.22 3.97
C PHE A 132 5.37 -9.00 5.17
N ASP A 133 5.63 -8.48 6.38
CA ASP A 133 5.15 -9.04 7.64
C ASP A 133 3.76 -9.66 7.45
N ASP A 134 3.50 -10.82 8.05
CA ASP A 134 2.21 -11.55 8.06
C ASP A 134 0.99 -10.69 8.48
N ASN A 135 1.22 -9.41 8.76
CA ASN A 135 0.21 -8.42 9.10
C ASN A 135 -0.49 -7.76 7.89
N LEU A 136 -0.03 -7.99 6.65
CA LEU A 136 -0.76 -7.56 5.45
C LEU A 136 -1.81 -8.62 5.09
N LYS A 137 -2.83 -8.69 5.93
CA LYS A 137 -4.04 -9.47 5.64
C LYS A 137 -4.71 -8.86 4.41
N ASP A 138 -5.32 -9.75 3.60
CA ASP A 138 -6.19 -9.43 2.46
C ASP A 138 -6.96 -8.11 2.69
N PRO A 139 -7.11 -7.22 1.69
CA PRO A 139 -7.85 -5.96 1.83
C PRO A 139 -9.24 -6.14 2.46
N GLN A 140 -9.94 -7.23 2.13
CA GLN A 140 -11.22 -7.57 2.75
C GLN A 140 -11.06 -7.96 4.23
N VAL A 141 -9.96 -8.59 4.60
CA VAL A 141 -9.64 -8.90 6.00
C VAL A 141 -9.25 -7.63 6.76
N ASN A 142 -8.53 -6.70 6.12
CA ASN A 142 -8.21 -5.39 6.71
C ASN A 142 -9.46 -4.54 6.92
N GLU A 143 -10.39 -4.52 5.96
CA GLU A 143 -11.68 -3.86 6.11
C GLU A 143 -12.48 -4.47 7.28
N LYS A 144 -12.51 -5.80 7.38
CA LYS A 144 -13.14 -6.50 8.52
C LYS A 144 -12.48 -6.12 9.85
N ILE A 145 -11.13 -6.04 9.89
CA ILE A 145 -10.41 -5.61 11.11
C ILE A 145 -10.78 -4.17 11.46
N ASN A 146 -10.84 -3.26 10.50
CA ASN A 146 -11.26 -1.88 10.73
C ASN A 146 -12.70 -1.80 11.27
N ASN A 147 -13.62 -2.58 10.70
CA ASN A 147 -15.00 -2.66 11.18
C ASN A 147 -15.08 -3.24 12.60
N ILE A 148 -14.24 -4.20 12.96
CA ILE A 148 -14.11 -4.71 14.33
C ILE A 148 -13.60 -3.63 15.27
N ILE A 149 -12.56 -2.88 14.87
CA ILE A 149 -12.01 -1.76 15.66
C ILE A 149 -13.07 -0.69 15.92
N ILE A 150 -13.85 -0.31 14.90
CA ILE A 150 -14.95 0.65 15.03
C ILE A 150 -16.01 0.13 16.00
N ALA A 151 -16.42 -1.14 15.86
CA ALA A 151 -17.40 -1.77 16.74
C ALA A 151 -16.92 -1.81 18.19
N LEU A 152 -15.67 -2.18 18.46
CA LEU A 152 -15.09 -2.21 19.80
C LEU A 152 -14.96 -0.80 20.41
N LYS A 153 -14.60 0.22 19.61
CA LYS A 153 -14.58 1.63 20.04
C LYS A 153 -15.98 2.11 20.45
N SER A 154 -17.02 1.77 19.67
CA SER A 154 -18.41 2.13 19.99
C SER A 154 -18.92 1.46 21.27
N LEU A 155 -18.35 0.32 21.63
CA LEU A 155 -18.61 -0.40 22.89
C LEU A 155 -17.80 0.13 24.09
N GLY A 156 -16.96 1.17 23.89
CA GLY A 156 -16.22 1.85 24.95
C GLY A 156 -14.84 1.27 25.27
N TYR A 157 -14.34 0.31 24.48
CA TYR A 157 -12.98 -0.22 24.69
C TYR A 157 -11.90 0.76 24.28
N ASN A 158 -10.81 0.82 25.05
CA ASN A 158 -9.67 1.70 24.77
C ASN A 158 -8.74 1.11 23.68
N SER A 159 -7.82 1.94 23.18
CA SER A 159 -6.92 1.55 22.07
C SER A 159 -5.99 0.39 22.41
N GLN A 160 -5.58 0.22 23.68
CA GLN A 160 -4.72 -0.90 24.09
C GLN A 160 -5.51 -2.22 24.13
N GLU A 161 -6.70 -2.20 24.68
CA GLU A 161 -7.61 -3.36 24.69
C GLU A 161 -7.95 -3.80 23.28
N ILE A 162 -8.27 -2.87 22.38
CA ILE A 162 -8.56 -3.16 20.98
C ILE A 162 -7.34 -3.80 20.28
N LYS A 163 -6.14 -3.28 20.53
CA LYS A 163 -4.91 -3.85 19.97
C LYS A 163 -4.67 -5.29 20.43
N ILE A 164 -4.95 -5.60 21.69
CA ILE A 164 -4.85 -6.96 22.25
C ILE A 164 -5.91 -7.87 21.62
N ALA A 165 -7.16 -7.39 21.51
CA ALA A 165 -8.27 -8.16 20.99
C ALA A 165 -8.14 -8.50 19.49
N THR A 166 -7.52 -7.59 18.71
CA THR A 166 -7.34 -7.75 17.27
C THR A 166 -6.03 -8.42 16.88
N LYS A 167 -5.07 -8.52 17.81
CA LYS A 167 -3.80 -9.22 17.57
C LYS A 167 -4.07 -10.70 17.33
N ASP A 168 -3.48 -11.24 16.26
CA ASP A 168 -3.54 -12.66 15.89
C ASP A 168 -4.97 -13.22 15.67
N LEU A 169 -5.93 -12.37 15.26
CA LEU A 169 -7.23 -12.83 14.79
C LEU A 169 -7.05 -13.56 13.44
N ASN A 170 -7.31 -14.87 13.43
CA ASN A 170 -7.31 -15.66 12.20
C ASN A 170 -8.59 -15.37 11.41
N LEU A 171 -8.60 -14.29 10.65
CA LEU A 171 -9.72 -13.90 9.79
C LEU A 171 -9.44 -14.33 8.35
N THR A 172 -10.47 -14.89 7.73
CA THR A 172 -10.48 -15.20 6.29
C THR A 172 -11.57 -14.38 5.62
N ASN A 173 -11.59 -14.35 4.29
CA ASN A 173 -12.66 -13.71 3.53
C ASN A 173 -14.04 -14.30 3.80
N GLU A 174 -14.09 -15.57 4.16
CA GLU A 174 -15.35 -16.29 4.47
C GLU A 174 -15.82 -16.07 5.91
N THR A 175 -14.98 -15.51 6.80
CA THR A 175 -15.35 -15.29 8.21
C THR A 175 -16.39 -14.17 8.32
N PRO A 176 -17.61 -14.44 8.82
CA PRO A 176 -18.62 -13.40 9.03
C PRO A 176 -18.15 -12.36 10.04
N LEU A 177 -18.40 -11.06 9.78
CA LEU A 177 -18.01 -9.97 10.66
C LEU A 177 -18.53 -10.14 12.10
N SER A 178 -19.78 -10.62 12.24
CA SER A 178 -20.39 -10.89 13.54
C SER A 178 -19.65 -11.94 14.36
N SER A 179 -19.11 -12.96 13.72
CA SER A 179 -18.30 -14.01 14.35
C SER A 179 -16.94 -13.47 14.78
N ALA A 180 -16.34 -12.64 13.93
CA ALA A 180 -15.06 -12.00 14.20
C ALA A 180 -15.14 -11.01 15.40
N VAL A 181 -16.21 -10.22 15.48
CA VAL A 181 -16.47 -9.33 16.64
C VAL A 181 -16.68 -10.13 17.93
N LYS A 182 -17.44 -11.23 17.88
CA LYS A 182 -17.63 -12.13 19.03
C LYS A 182 -16.32 -12.73 19.52
N GLU A 183 -15.44 -13.15 18.61
CA GLU A 183 -14.13 -13.71 18.97
C GLU A 183 -13.22 -12.63 19.62
N ALA A 184 -13.21 -11.40 19.07
CA ALA A 184 -12.49 -10.28 19.66
C ALA A 184 -12.98 -9.94 21.07
N LEU A 185 -14.30 -9.89 21.28
CA LEU A 185 -14.92 -9.66 22.60
C LEU A 185 -14.62 -10.79 23.61
N LYS A 186 -14.53 -12.04 23.14
CA LYS A 186 -14.19 -13.19 23.98
C LYS A 186 -12.77 -13.11 24.51
N ARG A 187 -11.84 -12.56 23.73
CA ARG A 187 -10.44 -12.33 24.12
C ARG A 187 -10.32 -11.23 25.21
N LEU A 188 -11.16 -10.19 25.11
CA LEU A 188 -11.22 -9.11 26.10
C LEU A 188 -11.81 -9.56 27.45
N LYS A 189 -12.70 -10.56 27.46
CA LYS A 189 -13.29 -11.12 28.70
C LYS A 189 -12.38 -12.10 29.42
N LYS A 190 -11.28 -12.54 28.80
CA LYS A 190 -10.36 -13.54 29.37
C LYS A 190 -9.14 -12.91 30.08
N ASN A 191 -9.04 -11.60 30.03
CA ASN A 191 -8.12 -10.76 30.81
C ASN A 191 -8.92 -9.91 31.79
#